data_425efca5dd9dcdeb2824e612f6d83b57
#
_entry.id   425efca5dd9dcdeb2824e612f6d83b57
#
_cell.length_a   1.000
_cell.length_b   1.000
_cell.length_c   1.000
_cell.angle_alpha   90.00
_cell.angle_beta   90.00
_cell.angle_gamma   90.00
#
_symmetry.space_group_name_H-M   'P 1'
#
loop_
_entity.id
_entity.type
_entity.pdbx_description
1 polymer ?
#
loop_
_entity_poly.entity_id
_entity_poly.type
_entity_poly.pdbx_seq_one_letter_code
_entity_poly.pdbx_strand_id
1 'polypeptide(L)'
;AWRRNDTGIAAGNAGMVIRPEQPTVADMFRECGYTTGAIGKWHLGLSDRTGGQDWNGFITPGPSDIGFDYSYIMAATGDRVPCVWVENQRIVNLDPNDPIEVSYEKPFPGEPLGKDHPELLTKLKPSPNHGHDMAIVNGISRIGYMKGGKQALWEDENIADSITCKAVRFIENHKDEPFFLYVGTNDAHVPRWPHPRFVGKSGMGPRGDALLQFDWTVGE
;
A
#
# COMPACT_ATOMS: atom_id res chain seq x y z
N ALA A 1 -4.07 -5.78 -16.73
CA ALA A 1 -2.67 -6.17 -16.50
C ALA A 1 -2.33 -7.46 -17.22
N TRP A 2 -3.04 -8.59 -16.97
CA TRP A 2 -2.75 -9.89 -17.58
C TRP A 2 -2.68 -9.88 -19.11
N ARG A 3 -3.46 -9.05 -19.78
CA ARG A 3 -3.44 -8.95 -21.26
C ARG A 3 -2.18 -8.33 -21.84
N ARG A 4 -1.40 -7.61 -21.02
CA ARG A 4 -0.17 -6.95 -21.46
C ARG A 4 1.08 -7.58 -20.88
N ASN A 5 1.04 -7.99 -19.62
CA ASN A 5 2.23 -8.43 -18.89
C ASN A 5 2.18 -9.91 -18.53
N ASP A 6 1.09 -10.62 -18.86
CA ASP A 6 0.89 -12.05 -18.56
C ASP A 6 1.14 -12.35 -17.06
N THR A 7 0.63 -11.48 -16.19
CA THR A 7 0.80 -11.61 -14.75
C THR A 7 -0.52 -11.82 -14.02
N GLY A 8 -0.46 -12.52 -12.88
CA GLY A 8 -1.54 -12.61 -11.91
C GLY A 8 -1.55 -11.44 -10.91
N ILE A 9 -2.17 -11.67 -9.75
CA ILE A 9 -2.17 -10.72 -8.63
C ILE A 9 -0.80 -10.80 -7.96
N ALA A 10 -0.08 -9.68 -7.92
CA ALA A 10 1.25 -9.61 -7.32
C ALA A 10 1.22 -9.75 -5.79
N ALA A 11 2.23 -10.39 -5.22
CA ALA A 11 2.50 -10.35 -3.78
C ALA A 11 3.03 -8.96 -3.37
N GLY A 12 3.03 -8.64 -2.06
CA GLY A 12 3.55 -7.37 -1.58
C GLY A 12 5.06 -7.20 -1.78
N ASN A 13 5.78 -8.30 -1.92
CA ASN A 13 7.21 -8.33 -2.24
C ASN A 13 7.49 -8.71 -3.70
N ALA A 14 6.53 -8.59 -4.60
CA ALA A 14 6.73 -8.86 -6.02
C ALA A 14 7.72 -7.87 -6.64
N GLY A 15 8.50 -8.34 -7.62
CA GLY A 15 9.27 -7.47 -8.49
C GLY A 15 8.36 -6.61 -9.37
N MET A 16 8.89 -5.51 -9.89
CA MET A 16 8.14 -4.56 -10.70
C MET A 16 7.57 -5.21 -11.96
N VAL A 17 6.26 -5.05 -12.16
CA VAL A 17 5.53 -5.55 -13.33
C VAL A 17 5.77 -4.68 -14.56
N ILE A 18 5.87 -3.37 -14.35
CA ILE A 18 6.22 -2.40 -15.40
C ILE A 18 7.74 -2.24 -15.36
N ARG A 19 8.40 -2.58 -16.47
CA ARG A 19 9.85 -2.45 -16.55
C ARG A 19 10.25 -1.00 -16.84
N PRO A 20 11.36 -0.49 -16.26
CA PRO A 20 11.77 0.91 -16.44
C PRO A 20 11.97 1.33 -17.90
N GLU A 21 12.30 0.40 -18.79
CA GLU A 21 12.47 0.68 -20.23
C GLU A 21 11.14 0.76 -21.01
N GLN A 22 10.01 0.46 -20.37
CA GLN A 22 8.69 0.57 -20.98
C GLN A 22 8.13 1.98 -20.79
N PRO A 23 7.87 2.74 -21.85
CA PRO A 23 7.28 4.07 -21.70
C PRO A 23 5.88 3.97 -21.07
N THR A 24 5.63 4.85 -20.11
CA THR A 24 4.39 4.96 -19.36
C THR A 24 3.66 6.25 -19.69
N VAL A 25 2.40 6.34 -19.26
CA VAL A 25 1.65 7.61 -19.32
C VAL A 25 2.30 8.68 -18.45
N ALA A 26 2.94 8.32 -17.33
CA ALA A 26 3.65 9.26 -16.47
C ALA A 26 4.88 9.83 -17.18
N ASP A 27 5.68 9.00 -17.87
CA ASP A 27 6.80 9.48 -18.70
C ASP A 27 6.32 10.48 -19.75
N MET A 28 5.23 10.17 -20.46
CA MET A 28 4.66 11.05 -21.46
C MET A 28 4.27 12.43 -20.86
N PHE A 29 3.61 12.44 -19.72
CA PHE A 29 3.25 13.69 -19.05
C PHE A 29 4.49 14.47 -18.59
N ARG A 30 5.47 13.78 -18.01
CA ARG A 30 6.74 14.41 -17.58
C ARG A 30 7.49 15.01 -18.76
N GLU A 31 7.58 14.33 -19.90
CA GLU A 31 8.18 14.85 -21.14
C GLU A 31 7.45 16.09 -21.69
N CYS A 32 6.15 16.19 -21.43
CA CYS A 32 5.34 17.38 -21.76
C CYS A 32 5.41 18.50 -20.70
N GLY A 33 6.27 18.39 -19.69
CA GLY A 33 6.49 19.42 -18.67
C GLY A 33 5.47 19.38 -17.52
N TYR A 34 4.79 18.27 -17.32
CA TYR A 34 3.92 18.06 -16.17
C TYR A 34 4.71 17.53 -14.98
N THR A 35 4.41 18.01 -13.78
CA THR A 35 4.84 17.36 -12.54
C THR A 35 3.97 16.11 -12.29
N THR A 36 4.60 14.96 -11.99
CA THR A 36 3.90 13.68 -11.93
C THR A 36 3.92 13.08 -10.53
N GLY A 37 2.78 12.57 -10.05
CA GLY A 37 2.64 11.97 -8.73
C GLY A 37 1.89 10.64 -8.72
N ALA A 38 2.31 9.71 -7.83
CA ALA A 38 1.61 8.46 -7.56
C ALA A 38 1.33 8.34 -6.05
N ILE A 39 0.04 8.28 -5.66
CA ILE A 39 -0.36 8.27 -4.25
C ILE A 39 -1.33 7.11 -3.99
N GLY A 40 -1.10 6.36 -2.91
CA GLY A 40 -1.98 5.31 -2.42
C GLY A 40 -1.61 3.90 -2.87
N LYS A 41 -2.59 3.08 -3.22
CA LYS A 41 -2.37 1.68 -3.59
C LYS A 41 -1.55 1.56 -4.88
N TRP A 42 -0.41 0.89 -4.77
CA TRP A 42 0.47 0.61 -5.92
C TRP A 42 0.19 -0.74 -6.56
N HIS A 43 0.49 -1.81 -5.90
CA HIS A 43 0.25 -3.21 -6.31
C HIS A 43 0.82 -3.61 -7.68
N LEU A 44 1.88 -2.95 -8.11
CA LEU A 44 2.59 -3.19 -9.37
C LEU A 44 4.01 -3.71 -9.16
N GLY A 45 4.30 -4.13 -7.92
CA GLY A 45 5.62 -4.59 -7.52
C GLY A 45 6.63 -3.46 -7.36
N LEU A 46 7.75 -3.79 -6.75
CA LEU A 46 8.89 -2.91 -6.48
C LEU A 46 10.17 -3.72 -6.59
N SER A 47 11.28 -3.07 -6.95
CA SER A 47 12.57 -3.72 -7.19
C SER A 47 12.59 -4.57 -8.47
N ASP A 48 13.75 -5.06 -8.85
CA ASP A 48 14.01 -5.83 -10.09
C ASP A 48 13.46 -7.26 -10.05
N ARG A 49 13.26 -7.80 -8.84
CA ARG A 49 12.79 -9.17 -8.63
C ARG A 49 11.96 -9.32 -7.36
N THR A 50 11.19 -10.39 -7.31
CA THR A 50 10.45 -10.78 -6.10
C THR A 50 11.42 -11.02 -4.93
N GLY A 51 11.13 -10.38 -3.79
CA GLY A 51 11.98 -10.44 -2.60
C GLY A 51 13.28 -9.64 -2.69
N GLY A 52 13.46 -8.84 -3.74
CA GLY A 52 14.66 -8.00 -3.92
C GLY A 52 14.57 -6.61 -3.29
N GLN A 53 13.47 -6.29 -2.62
CA GLN A 53 13.26 -4.98 -2.00
C GLN A 53 14.17 -4.80 -0.78
N ASP A 54 14.94 -3.72 -0.78
CA ASP A 54 15.62 -3.23 0.42
C ASP A 54 14.65 -2.36 1.23
N TRP A 55 13.85 -3.02 2.10
CA TRP A 55 12.89 -2.33 2.96
C TRP A 55 13.53 -1.39 3.99
N ASN A 56 14.83 -1.47 4.18
CA ASN A 56 15.57 -0.66 5.16
C ASN A 56 16.44 0.42 4.50
N GLY A 57 16.42 0.50 3.17
CA GLY A 57 17.22 1.43 2.39
C GLY A 57 16.42 2.12 1.28
N PHE A 58 16.97 2.14 0.07
CA PHE A 58 16.34 2.70 -1.12
C PHE A 58 15.85 1.57 -2.04
N ILE A 59 14.55 1.56 -2.30
CA ILE A 59 13.89 0.50 -3.08
C ILE A 59 13.89 0.90 -4.55
N THR A 60 14.66 0.20 -5.38
CA THR A 60 14.76 0.47 -6.82
C THR A 60 14.77 -0.83 -7.63
N PRO A 61 14.18 -0.85 -8.85
CA PRO A 61 13.31 0.19 -9.40
C PRO A 61 11.98 0.36 -8.64
N GLY A 62 11.37 1.52 -8.82
CA GLY A 62 10.10 1.92 -8.20
C GLY A 62 9.37 2.98 -9.04
N PRO A 63 8.42 3.71 -8.49
CA PRO A 63 7.64 4.70 -9.24
C PRO A 63 8.46 5.77 -9.96
N SER A 64 9.59 6.22 -9.39
CA SER A 64 10.43 7.23 -10.04
C SER A 64 11.11 6.72 -11.32
N ASP A 65 11.33 5.41 -11.40
CA ASP A 65 11.97 4.77 -12.57
C ASP A 65 11.02 4.59 -13.76
N ILE A 66 9.75 4.94 -13.57
CA ILE A 66 8.69 4.84 -14.58
C ILE A 66 7.88 6.15 -14.71
N GLY A 67 8.51 7.28 -14.46
CA GLY A 67 7.98 8.60 -14.81
C GLY A 67 7.30 9.38 -13.70
N PHE A 68 7.28 8.92 -12.45
CA PHE A 68 6.71 9.69 -11.33
C PHE A 68 7.77 10.49 -10.57
N ASP A 69 7.61 11.81 -10.49
CA ASP A 69 8.50 12.71 -9.73
C ASP A 69 8.30 12.59 -8.23
N TYR A 70 7.07 12.24 -7.80
CA TYR A 70 6.70 12.02 -6.41
C TYR A 70 5.92 10.73 -6.25
N SER A 71 6.14 10.02 -5.16
CA SER A 71 5.32 8.87 -4.79
C SER A 71 5.12 8.76 -3.28
N TYR A 72 3.89 8.41 -2.88
CA TYR A 72 3.54 8.01 -1.52
C TYR A 72 2.59 6.82 -1.59
N ILE A 73 3.12 5.62 -1.45
CA ILE A 73 2.40 4.41 -1.82
C ILE A 73 2.41 3.35 -0.73
N MET A 74 1.40 2.49 -0.75
CA MET A 74 1.45 1.16 -0.14
C MET A 74 1.90 0.16 -1.21
N ALA A 75 2.85 -0.72 -0.87
CA ALA A 75 3.48 -1.63 -1.84
C ALA A 75 2.47 -2.53 -2.57
N ALA A 76 1.43 -2.98 -1.86
CA ALA A 76 0.34 -3.78 -2.43
C ALA A 76 -1.03 -3.24 -1.99
N THR A 77 -1.67 -3.88 -1.03
CA THR A 77 -3.01 -3.57 -0.51
C THR A 77 -3.01 -3.65 1.01
N GLY A 78 -4.04 -3.10 1.66
CA GLY A 78 -4.17 -3.12 3.11
C GLY A 78 -4.18 -4.53 3.74
N ASP A 79 -4.48 -5.57 2.99
CA ASP A 79 -4.51 -6.95 3.47
C ASP A 79 -3.16 -7.69 3.36
N ARG A 80 -2.11 -7.05 2.82
CA ARG A 80 -0.80 -7.65 2.55
C ARG A 80 0.32 -6.92 3.28
N VAL A 81 1.33 -7.69 3.66
CA VAL A 81 2.59 -7.12 4.16
C VAL A 81 3.48 -6.64 3.00
N PRO A 82 4.36 -5.62 3.20
CA PRO A 82 4.56 -4.87 4.43
C PRO A 82 3.45 -3.83 4.65
N CYS A 83 3.08 -3.64 5.92
CA CYS A 83 2.04 -2.70 6.32
C CYS A 83 2.62 -1.31 6.64
N VAL A 84 3.32 -0.74 5.67
CA VAL A 84 4.06 0.53 5.79
C VAL A 84 3.90 1.40 4.56
N TRP A 85 4.07 2.72 4.74
CA TRP A 85 4.12 3.66 3.63
C TRP A 85 5.52 3.73 3.03
N VAL A 86 5.58 3.80 1.71
CA VAL A 86 6.79 4.05 0.93
C VAL A 86 6.68 5.43 0.30
N GLU A 87 7.50 6.37 0.71
CA GLU A 87 7.57 7.72 0.13
C GLU A 87 8.89 7.88 -0.63
N ASN A 88 8.79 8.21 -1.91
CA ASN A 88 9.95 8.36 -2.78
C ASN A 88 10.95 7.20 -2.63
N GLN A 89 10.41 5.97 -2.70
CA GLN A 89 11.17 4.73 -2.64
C GLN A 89 11.91 4.46 -1.31
N ARG A 90 11.45 5.10 -0.19
CA ARG A 90 11.93 4.82 1.18
C ARG A 90 10.77 4.62 2.13
N ILE A 91 10.99 3.78 3.13
CA ILE A 91 9.98 3.56 4.18
C ILE A 91 9.86 4.83 5.06
N VAL A 92 8.63 5.26 5.26
CA VAL A 92 8.30 6.41 6.14
C VAL A 92 8.44 5.99 7.60
N ASN A 93 9.08 6.85 8.40
CA ASN A 93 9.26 6.65 9.85
C ASN A 93 10.00 5.35 10.24
N LEU A 94 10.87 4.84 9.40
CA LEU A 94 11.66 3.66 9.72
C LEU A 94 12.61 3.94 10.89
N ASP A 95 12.57 3.09 11.92
CA ASP A 95 13.58 3.04 12.96
C ASP A 95 14.72 2.12 12.50
N PRO A 96 15.96 2.62 12.34
CA PRO A 96 17.10 1.78 11.96
C PRO A 96 17.42 0.65 12.97
N ASN A 97 16.97 0.78 14.21
CA ASN A 97 17.17 -0.22 15.26
C ASN A 97 16.08 -1.31 15.26
N ASP A 98 14.99 -1.13 14.48
CA ASP A 98 13.91 -2.10 14.32
C ASP A 98 13.68 -2.39 12.82
N PRO A 99 14.64 -3.06 12.14
CA PRO A 99 14.60 -3.26 10.71
C PRO A 99 13.43 -4.15 10.28
N ILE A 100 12.88 -3.84 9.10
CA ILE A 100 11.77 -4.57 8.49
C ILE A 100 12.30 -5.79 7.74
N GLU A 101 11.71 -6.95 8.02
CA GLU A 101 11.85 -8.15 7.21
C GLU A 101 10.48 -8.62 6.72
N VAL A 102 10.41 -9.01 5.44
CA VAL A 102 9.19 -9.46 4.77
C VAL A 102 9.44 -10.80 4.07
N SER A 103 8.51 -11.73 4.22
CA SER A 103 8.54 -13.02 3.53
C SER A 103 7.14 -13.41 3.06
N TYR A 104 7.07 -14.08 1.91
CA TYR A 104 5.85 -14.72 1.41
C TYR A 104 5.99 -16.25 1.33
N GLU A 105 7.13 -16.77 1.78
CA GLU A 105 7.45 -18.21 1.75
C GLU A 105 7.27 -18.87 3.11
N LYS A 106 7.79 -18.23 4.17
CA LYS A 106 7.83 -18.81 5.52
C LYS A 106 7.67 -17.75 6.60
N PRO A 107 7.08 -18.12 7.75
CA PRO A 107 6.97 -17.25 8.90
C PRO A 107 8.33 -16.96 9.55
N PHE A 108 8.41 -15.87 10.28
CA PHE A 108 9.54 -15.55 11.14
C PHE A 108 9.38 -16.25 12.51
N PRO A 109 10.45 -16.87 13.04
CA PRO A 109 10.39 -17.49 14.36
C PRO A 109 9.96 -16.50 15.46
N GLY A 110 8.99 -16.91 16.27
CA GLY A 110 8.49 -16.10 17.40
C GLY A 110 7.41 -15.08 17.04
N GLU A 111 7.15 -14.83 15.75
CA GLU A 111 6.06 -13.94 15.34
C GLU A 111 4.72 -14.70 15.31
N PRO A 112 3.66 -14.16 15.95
CA PRO A 112 2.36 -14.84 15.99
C PRO A 112 1.67 -14.82 14.63
N LEU A 113 0.95 -15.91 14.33
CA LEU A 113 0.17 -16.04 13.09
C LEU A 113 -1.33 -16.00 13.39
N GLY A 114 -2.09 -15.39 12.51
CA GLY A 114 -3.54 -15.25 12.66
C GLY A 114 -4.29 -16.58 12.77
N LYS A 115 -3.81 -17.63 12.10
CA LYS A 115 -4.38 -18.98 12.19
C LYS A 115 -4.17 -19.65 13.55
N ASP A 116 -3.06 -19.32 14.24
CA ASP A 116 -2.65 -19.97 15.48
C ASP A 116 -3.03 -19.13 16.72
N HIS A 117 -3.24 -17.80 16.54
CA HIS A 117 -3.48 -16.84 17.60
C HIS A 117 -4.71 -15.96 17.30
N PRO A 118 -5.92 -16.55 17.16
CA PRO A 118 -7.14 -15.78 16.89
C PRO A 118 -7.51 -14.79 18.02
N GLU A 119 -7.03 -15.02 19.24
CA GLU A 119 -7.21 -14.12 20.38
C GLU A 119 -6.52 -12.76 20.22
N LEU A 120 -5.51 -12.66 19.36
CA LEU A 120 -4.80 -11.41 19.04
C LEU A 120 -5.49 -10.60 17.94
N LEU A 121 -6.53 -11.13 17.32
CA LEU A 121 -7.25 -10.47 16.23
C LEU A 121 -8.37 -9.60 16.79
N THR A 122 -8.07 -8.33 16.99
CA THR A 122 -9.01 -7.35 17.57
C THR A 122 -9.86 -6.66 16.49
N LYS A 123 -9.47 -6.74 15.23
CA LYS A 123 -10.13 -6.04 14.12
C LYS A 123 -10.70 -7.00 13.07
N LEU A 124 -9.89 -7.75 12.36
CA LEU A 124 -10.32 -8.66 11.31
C LEU A 124 -9.90 -10.10 11.61
N LYS A 125 -10.87 -11.01 11.68
CA LYS A 125 -10.65 -12.45 11.86
C LYS A 125 -9.92 -13.07 10.65
N PRO A 126 -9.20 -14.17 10.84
CA PRO A 126 -8.52 -14.86 9.75
C PRO A 126 -9.51 -15.39 8.71
N SER A 127 -9.09 -15.37 7.46
CA SER A 127 -9.85 -15.95 6.35
C SER A 127 -8.90 -16.82 5.52
N PRO A 128 -8.74 -18.10 5.88
CA PRO A 128 -7.79 -19.00 5.21
C PRO A 128 -8.11 -19.21 3.73
N ASN A 129 -9.38 -19.11 3.33
CA ASN A 129 -9.78 -19.19 1.92
C ASN A 129 -9.24 -18.04 1.06
N HIS A 130 -8.81 -16.93 1.69
CA HIS A 130 -8.22 -15.78 1.02
C HIS A 130 -6.76 -15.55 1.47
N GLY A 131 -6.16 -16.47 2.22
CA GLY A 131 -4.81 -16.36 2.75
C GLY A 131 -4.63 -15.34 3.87
N HIS A 132 -5.70 -14.81 4.46
CA HIS A 132 -5.64 -13.88 5.59
C HIS A 132 -5.49 -14.62 6.92
N ASP A 133 -4.43 -15.40 7.05
CA ASP A 133 -4.19 -16.27 8.20
C ASP A 133 -2.71 -16.26 8.67
N MET A 134 -1.91 -15.34 8.09
CA MET A 134 -0.46 -15.26 8.31
C MET A 134 -0.11 -14.19 9.35
N ALA A 135 0.79 -13.26 9.08
CA ALA A 135 1.22 -12.27 10.07
C ALA A 135 0.07 -11.44 10.66
N ILE A 136 0.16 -11.14 11.94
CA ILE A 136 -0.77 -10.25 12.63
C ILE A 136 -0.13 -8.86 12.70
N VAL A 137 -0.79 -7.88 12.07
CA VAL A 137 -0.38 -6.46 12.15
C VAL A 137 -1.59 -5.62 12.53
N ASN A 138 -1.48 -4.85 13.60
CA ASN A 138 -2.55 -3.98 14.14
C ASN A 138 -3.86 -4.73 14.42
N GLY A 139 -3.79 -5.96 14.92
CA GLY A 139 -4.95 -6.79 15.22
C GLY A 139 -5.68 -7.34 13.98
N ILE A 140 -5.02 -7.32 12.83
CA ILE A 140 -5.53 -7.84 11.56
C ILE A 140 -4.60 -8.94 11.05
N SER A 141 -5.17 -10.08 10.66
CA SER A 141 -4.43 -11.14 10.00
C SER A 141 -4.20 -10.79 8.53
N ARG A 142 -2.96 -10.82 8.09
CA ARG A 142 -2.52 -10.40 6.74
C ARG A 142 -2.17 -11.60 5.85
N ILE A 143 -1.92 -11.32 4.59
CA ILE A 143 -1.26 -12.22 3.64
C ILE A 143 0.24 -11.90 3.64
N GLY A 144 1.08 -12.93 3.85
CA GLY A 144 2.52 -12.80 4.00
C GLY A 144 2.97 -12.63 5.46
N TYR A 145 4.27 -12.60 5.66
CA TYR A 145 4.93 -12.56 6.97
C TYR A 145 5.79 -11.30 7.06
N MET A 146 5.75 -10.65 8.20
CA MET A 146 6.51 -9.44 8.48
C MET A 146 6.95 -9.43 9.94
N LYS A 147 8.17 -8.92 10.19
CA LYS A 147 8.63 -8.55 11.53
C LYS A 147 9.36 -7.22 11.50
N GLY A 148 9.49 -6.58 12.64
CA GLY A 148 10.13 -5.26 12.78
C GLY A 148 9.30 -4.12 12.20
N GLY A 149 9.91 -2.93 12.14
CA GLY A 149 9.30 -1.71 11.60
C GLY A 149 8.12 -1.19 12.39
N LYS A 150 8.04 -1.44 13.68
CA LYS A 150 6.87 -1.07 14.52
C LYS A 150 6.49 0.40 14.42
N GLN A 151 7.49 1.29 14.38
CA GLN A 151 7.26 2.73 14.25
C GLN A 151 6.77 3.14 12.86
N ALA A 152 7.08 2.36 11.83
CA ALA A 152 6.71 2.63 10.45
C ALA A 152 5.32 2.09 10.07
N LEU A 153 4.71 1.24 10.90
CA LEU A 153 3.41 0.65 10.60
C LEU A 153 2.34 1.72 10.43
N TRP A 154 1.55 1.63 9.37
CA TRP A 154 0.35 2.48 9.25
C TRP A 154 -0.72 2.09 10.27
N GLU A 155 -1.61 3.03 10.55
CA GLU A 155 -2.87 2.76 11.24
C GLU A 155 -3.96 2.51 10.20
N ASP A 156 -4.64 1.37 10.27
CA ASP A 156 -5.61 0.94 9.25
C ASP A 156 -6.77 1.92 9.10
N GLU A 157 -7.24 2.48 10.22
CA GLU A 157 -8.29 3.49 10.26
C GLU A 157 -7.92 4.76 9.49
N ASN A 158 -6.64 5.09 9.42
CA ASN A 158 -6.13 6.33 8.86
C ASN A 158 -5.61 6.19 7.42
N ILE A 159 -5.76 5.02 6.77
CA ILE A 159 -5.25 4.79 5.41
C ILE A 159 -5.88 5.79 4.42
N ALA A 160 -7.22 5.95 4.44
CA ALA A 160 -7.89 6.88 3.55
C ALA A 160 -7.49 8.33 3.81
N ASP A 161 -7.42 8.73 5.10
CA ASP A 161 -6.97 10.08 5.49
C ASP A 161 -5.54 10.36 5.03
N SER A 162 -4.64 9.38 5.16
CA SER A 162 -3.26 9.50 4.71
C SER A 162 -3.17 9.71 3.20
N ILE A 163 -3.90 8.93 2.42
CA ILE A 163 -3.97 9.06 0.96
C ILE A 163 -4.55 10.43 0.58
N THR A 164 -5.70 10.80 1.16
CA THR A 164 -6.38 12.07 0.88
C THR A 164 -5.49 13.27 1.21
N CYS A 165 -4.90 13.30 2.40
CA CYS A 165 -4.02 14.39 2.82
C CYS A 165 -2.81 14.56 1.89
N LYS A 166 -2.19 13.46 1.46
CA LYS A 166 -1.05 13.51 0.52
C LYS A 166 -1.49 13.95 -0.88
N ALA A 167 -2.67 13.53 -1.34
CA ALA A 167 -3.22 13.94 -2.63
C ALA A 167 -3.56 15.43 -2.65
N VAL A 168 -4.29 15.92 -1.65
CA VAL A 168 -4.64 17.34 -1.51
C VAL A 168 -3.37 18.19 -1.43
N ARG A 169 -2.39 17.79 -0.61
CA ARG A 169 -1.11 18.52 -0.52
C ARG A 169 -0.36 18.57 -1.85
N PHE A 170 -0.35 17.46 -2.60
CA PHE A 170 0.26 17.43 -3.94
C PHE A 170 -0.43 18.43 -4.88
N ILE A 171 -1.77 18.42 -4.91
CA ILE A 171 -2.57 19.33 -5.73
C ILE A 171 -2.31 20.79 -5.33
N GLU A 172 -2.34 21.10 -4.03
CA GLU A 172 -2.10 22.46 -3.53
C GLU A 172 -0.71 22.98 -3.90
N ASN A 173 0.31 22.13 -3.81
CA ASN A 173 1.69 22.47 -4.14
C ASN A 173 1.92 22.72 -5.63
N HIS A 174 1.10 22.11 -6.49
CA HIS A 174 1.27 22.15 -7.95
C HIS A 174 0.11 22.79 -8.71
N LYS A 175 -0.83 23.46 -8.01
CA LYS A 175 -2.04 24.05 -8.61
C LYS A 175 -1.77 25.12 -9.67
N ASP A 176 -0.60 25.76 -9.67
CA ASP A 176 -0.20 26.84 -10.57
C ASP A 176 0.63 26.33 -11.77
N GLU A 177 0.83 25.02 -11.88
CA GLU A 177 1.54 24.37 -12.99
C GLU A 177 0.80 23.10 -13.44
N PRO A 178 1.04 22.61 -14.67
CA PRO A 178 0.41 21.38 -15.11
C PRO A 178 0.93 20.19 -14.30
N PHE A 179 0.04 19.33 -13.82
CA PHE A 179 0.41 18.11 -13.14
C PHE A 179 -0.41 16.92 -13.61
N PHE A 180 0.15 15.73 -13.43
CA PHE A 180 -0.52 14.44 -13.56
C PHE A 180 -0.44 13.70 -12.23
N LEU A 181 -1.58 13.43 -11.60
CA LEU A 181 -1.64 12.72 -10.32
C LEU A 181 -2.44 11.42 -10.48
N TYR A 182 -1.78 10.28 -10.20
CA TYR A 182 -2.43 9.00 -10.02
C TYR A 182 -2.78 8.82 -8.55
N VAL A 183 -4.07 8.65 -8.22
CA VAL A 183 -4.56 8.36 -6.87
C VAL A 183 -5.19 6.97 -6.86
N GLY A 184 -4.49 6.02 -6.25
CA GLY A 184 -4.98 4.66 -6.02
C GLY A 184 -5.55 4.52 -4.61
N THR A 185 -6.87 4.58 -4.45
CA THR A 185 -7.49 4.36 -3.14
C THR A 185 -7.40 2.89 -2.72
N ASN A 186 -7.39 2.61 -1.40
CA ASN A 186 -7.49 1.24 -0.90
C ASN A 186 -8.95 0.78 -0.78
N ASP A 187 -9.88 1.69 -0.55
CA ASP A 187 -11.30 1.39 -0.37
C ASP A 187 -12.00 1.02 -1.70
N ALA A 188 -12.93 0.08 -1.68
CA ALA A 188 -13.37 -0.74 -0.53
C ALA A 188 -12.74 -2.14 -0.54
N HIS A 189 -11.42 -2.24 -0.73
CA HIS A 189 -10.68 -3.50 -0.62
C HIS A 189 -10.61 -3.95 0.85
N VAL A 190 -10.38 -5.22 1.09
CA VAL A 190 -10.10 -5.76 2.44
C VAL A 190 -8.71 -5.31 2.93
N PRO A 191 -8.51 -5.17 4.26
CA PRO A 191 -9.52 -5.18 5.30
C PRO A 191 -10.40 -3.94 5.19
N ARG A 192 -11.72 -4.13 5.38
CA ARG A 192 -12.67 -3.01 5.43
C ARG A 192 -12.74 -2.50 6.84
N TRP A 193 -11.78 -1.67 7.20
CA TRP A 193 -11.64 -1.08 8.53
C TRP A 193 -11.66 0.44 8.43
N PRO A 194 -12.84 1.03 8.17
CA PRO A 194 -12.97 2.46 7.96
C PRO A 194 -12.69 3.24 9.24
N HIS A 195 -12.31 4.51 9.07
CA HIS A 195 -12.15 5.43 10.18
C HIS A 195 -13.44 5.51 11.02
N PRO A 196 -13.36 5.61 12.35
CA PRO A 196 -14.54 5.58 13.26
C PRO A 196 -15.67 6.54 12.88
N ARG A 197 -15.37 7.67 12.25
CA ARG A 197 -16.38 8.63 11.77
C ARG A 197 -17.35 8.06 10.73
N PHE A 198 -17.00 6.98 10.04
CA PHE A 198 -17.83 6.34 9.01
C PHE A 198 -18.52 5.07 9.52
N VAL A 199 -18.07 4.49 10.64
CA VAL A 199 -18.58 3.22 11.16
C VAL A 199 -20.09 3.33 11.47
N GLY A 200 -20.88 2.42 10.88
CA GLY A 200 -22.33 2.36 11.03
C GLY A 200 -23.12 3.42 10.25
N LYS A 201 -22.46 4.31 9.50
CA LYS A 201 -23.14 5.41 8.80
C LYS A 201 -23.86 4.98 7.53
N SER A 202 -23.39 3.92 6.87
CA SER A 202 -24.03 3.42 5.65
C SER A 202 -25.30 2.62 5.90
N GLY A 203 -25.45 2.03 7.08
CA GLY A 203 -26.45 0.99 7.34
C GLY A 203 -26.23 -0.33 6.59
N MET A 204 -25.10 -0.46 5.86
CA MET A 204 -24.77 -1.62 5.01
C MET A 204 -23.55 -2.40 5.53
N GLY A 205 -23.17 -2.17 6.79
CA GLY A 205 -22.01 -2.80 7.42
C GLY A 205 -20.68 -2.28 6.91
N PRO A 206 -19.54 -2.93 7.30
CA PRO A 206 -18.21 -2.39 7.05
C PRO A 206 -17.88 -2.12 5.57
N ARG A 207 -18.48 -2.85 4.65
CA ARG A 207 -18.29 -2.61 3.21
C ARG A 207 -18.94 -1.31 2.76
N GLY A 208 -20.17 -1.05 3.21
CA GLY A 208 -20.88 0.20 2.90
C GLY A 208 -20.18 1.39 3.56
N ASP A 209 -19.71 1.23 4.80
CA ASP A 209 -18.98 2.27 5.52
C ASP A 209 -17.66 2.62 4.82
N ALA A 210 -16.93 1.62 4.30
CA ALA A 210 -15.73 1.84 3.50
C ALA A 210 -16.03 2.53 2.15
N LEU A 211 -17.22 2.31 1.56
CA LEU A 211 -17.65 3.03 0.37
C LEU A 211 -17.97 4.50 0.66
N LEU A 212 -18.57 4.81 1.83
CA LEU A 212 -18.74 6.20 2.27
C LEU A 212 -17.41 6.90 2.50
N GLN A 213 -16.43 6.19 3.04
CA GLN A 213 -15.07 6.71 3.20
C GLN A 213 -14.39 6.98 1.85
N PHE A 214 -14.58 6.09 0.88
CA PHE A 214 -14.11 6.30 -0.50
C PHE A 214 -14.74 7.54 -1.14
N ASP A 215 -16.06 7.68 -1.01
CA ASP A 215 -16.81 8.83 -1.52
C ASP A 215 -16.31 10.16 -0.91
N TRP A 216 -16.05 10.16 0.39
CA TRP A 216 -15.42 11.29 1.07
C TRP A 216 -14.03 11.58 0.52
N THR A 217 -13.17 10.58 0.31
CA THR A 217 -11.83 10.79 -0.28
C THR A 217 -11.89 11.46 -1.65
N VAL A 218 -12.90 11.11 -2.47
CA VAL A 218 -13.10 11.70 -3.80
C VAL A 218 -13.66 13.13 -3.69
N GLY A 219 -14.42 13.42 -2.64
CA GLY A 219 -15.03 14.74 -2.40
C GLY A 219 -14.05 15.80 -1.92
N GLU A 220 -12.97 15.41 -1.22
CA GLU A 220 -11.89 16.31 -0.77
C GLU A 220 -10.96 16.69 -1.91
#